data_b7a369cdc765610ac6e2e67710ade543
#
_entry.id   b7a369cdc765610ac6e2e67710ade543
#
_cell.length_a   1.000
_cell.length_b   1.000
_cell.length_c   1.000
_cell.angle_alpha   90.00
_cell.angle_beta   90.00
_cell.angle_gamma   90.00
#
_symmetry.space_group_name_H-M   'P 1'
#
loop_
_entity.id
_entity.type
_entity.pdbx_description
1 polymer ?
#
loop_
_entity_poly.entity_id
_entity_poly.type
_entity_poly.pdbx_seq_one_letter_code
_entity_poly.pdbx_strand_id
1 'polypeptide(L)'
;MSAVEWRGAAGFAFRPLPQKAFPCLQDRDIRERLLKWSMQGSIAAQAFSFDQQFKPYQKDEFVMVVLSSLYLKHFLFSHFEIIPVGNRCDENCTVYMLHLKYGWFFFVYFTSFIISLFHEVLLLEDSDHYDIFSESDRKEFLFCLFKHLCIGGTLCQFEDVLGPYLETTKALYKDLVSVQKNPETKEISITSTVFRVSAYDGSGLCYPSRTAHAQTFSYLLLDPARRHVHALYHRFGGGAP
;
A
#
# COMPACT_ATOMS: atom_id res chain seq x y z
N MET A 1 -2.58 24.34 17.19
CA MET A 1 -3.61 23.66 16.36
C MET A 1 -3.94 22.36 17.05
N SER A 2 -5.16 22.21 17.58
CA SER A 2 -5.60 20.99 18.24
C SER A 2 -5.72 19.87 17.21
N ALA A 3 -5.09 18.71 17.49
CA ALA A 3 -5.23 17.52 16.65
C ALA A 3 -6.71 17.13 16.58
N VAL A 4 -7.27 17.06 15.38
CA VAL A 4 -8.65 16.61 15.17
C VAL A 4 -8.70 15.12 15.44
N GLU A 5 -9.46 14.73 16.46
CA GLU A 5 -9.68 13.32 16.83
C GLU A 5 -10.95 12.83 16.14
N TRP A 6 -10.86 11.71 15.42
CA TRP A 6 -11.99 11.08 14.74
C TRP A 6 -12.40 9.80 15.45
N ARG A 7 -13.67 9.70 15.83
CA ARG A 7 -14.26 8.49 16.40
C ARG A 7 -15.29 7.91 15.43
N GLY A 8 -15.07 6.67 15.01
CA GLY A 8 -16.05 5.91 14.25
C GLY A 8 -17.07 5.20 15.14
N ALA A 9 -18.10 4.61 14.55
CA ALA A 9 -19.12 3.83 15.26
C ALA A 9 -18.53 2.66 16.09
N ALA A 10 -17.41 2.07 15.65
CA ALA A 10 -16.67 1.01 16.34
C ALA A 10 -15.80 1.49 17.52
N GLY A 11 -15.82 2.79 17.85
CA GLY A 11 -15.09 3.36 18.98
C GLY A 11 -13.60 3.65 18.74
N PHE A 12 -12.99 3.24 17.62
CA PHE A 12 -11.61 3.62 17.27
C PHE A 12 -11.51 5.10 16.94
N ALA A 13 -10.52 5.77 17.55
CA ALA A 13 -10.18 7.16 17.22
C ALA A 13 -8.81 7.20 16.54
N PHE A 14 -8.73 7.84 15.36
CA PHE A 14 -7.51 7.97 14.58
C PHE A 14 -6.95 9.38 14.66
N ARG A 15 -5.62 9.48 14.82
CA ARG A 15 -4.89 10.74 14.81
C ARG A 15 -3.75 10.65 13.81
N PRO A 16 -3.58 11.63 12.91
CA PRO A 16 -2.46 11.65 12.00
C PRO A 16 -1.14 11.78 12.76
N LEU A 17 -0.10 11.16 12.22
CA LEU A 17 1.28 11.23 12.70
C LEU A 17 2.14 11.99 11.68
N PRO A 18 2.03 13.34 11.61
CA PRO A 18 2.76 14.14 10.63
C PRO A 18 4.28 14.06 10.79
N GLN A 19 4.75 13.75 12.00
CA GLN A 19 6.15 13.53 12.31
C GLN A 19 6.71 12.19 11.82
N LYS A 20 5.83 11.23 11.46
CA LYS A 20 6.28 9.97 10.85
C LYS A 20 6.61 10.22 9.39
N ALA A 21 7.89 10.38 9.13
CA ALA A 21 8.39 10.47 7.76
C ALA A 21 8.48 9.09 7.10
N PHE A 22 8.39 9.10 5.78
CA PHE A 22 8.73 7.98 4.91
C PHE A 22 9.93 8.42 4.06
N PRO A 23 11.18 8.27 4.58
CA PRO A 23 12.38 8.80 3.95
C PRO A 23 12.56 8.34 2.51
N CYS A 24 12.15 7.11 2.19
CA CYS A 24 12.23 6.58 0.84
C CYS A 24 11.47 7.41 -0.20
N LEU A 25 10.29 7.96 0.15
CA LEU A 25 9.51 8.81 -0.76
C LEU A 25 10.08 10.24 -0.88
N GLN A 26 11.03 10.61 -0.01
CA GLN A 26 11.73 11.89 -0.03
C GLN A 26 13.14 11.77 -0.62
N ASP A 27 13.66 10.54 -0.71
CA ASP A 27 14.96 10.24 -1.28
C ASP A 27 15.02 10.65 -2.75
N ARG A 28 16.12 11.32 -3.14
CA ARG A 28 16.27 11.89 -4.48
C ARG A 28 16.29 10.80 -5.55
N ASP A 29 17.06 9.75 -5.35
CA ASP A 29 17.25 8.71 -6.36
C ASP A 29 15.96 7.90 -6.54
N ILE A 30 15.24 7.63 -5.44
CA ILE A 30 13.93 6.97 -5.47
C ILE A 30 12.90 7.85 -6.18
N ARG A 31 12.89 9.15 -5.94
CA ARG A 31 11.99 10.07 -6.62
C ARG A 31 12.25 10.14 -8.13
N GLU A 32 13.51 10.15 -8.54
CA GLU A 32 13.90 10.11 -9.96
C GLU A 32 13.44 8.80 -10.61
N ARG A 33 13.58 7.65 -9.94
CA ARG A 33 13.06 6.37 -10.39
C ARG A 33 11.53 6.37 -10.49
N LEU A 34 10.83 6.84 -9.46
CA LEU A 34 9.36 6.95 -9.47
C LEU A 34 8.86 7.89 -10.58
N LEU A 35 9.60 8.97 -10.89
CA LEU A 35 9.29 9.83 -12.03
C LEU A 35 9.42 9.06 -13.35
N LYS A 36 10.54 8.36 -13.56
CA LYS A 36 10.80 7.53 -14.72
C LYS A 36 9.72 6.45 -14.88
N TRP A 37 9.25 5.87 -13.77
CA TRP A 37 8.19 4.86 -13.77
C TRP A 37 6.77 5.46 -13.79
N SER A 38 6.63 6.76 -13.98
CA SER A 38 5.34 7.47 -14.01
C SER A 38 4.47 7.27 -12.75
N MET A 39 5.11 7.16 -11.60
CA MET A 39 4.46 6.98 -10.29
C MET A 39 4.65 8.18 -9.36
N GLN A 40 5.60 9.09 -9.64
CA GLN A 40 5.84 10.26 -8.81
C GLN A 40 4.59 11.15 -8.77
N GLY A 41 4.22 11.62 -7.57
CA GLY A 41 3.03 12.44 -7.35
C GLY A 41 1.73 11.64 -7.24
N SER A 42 1.68 10.40 -7.77
CA SER A 42 0.52 9.51 -7.67
C SER A 42 0.68 8.40 -6.62
N ILE A 43 1.91 8.15 -6.13
CA ILE A 43 2.18 7.28 -5.00
C ILE A 43 2.44 8.10 -3.74
N ALA A 44 1.79 7.75 -2.63
CA ALA A 44 1.99 8.43 -1.35
C ALA A 44 1.79 7.49 -0.16
N ALA A 45 2.38 7.87 0.98
CA ALA A 45 2.22 7.15 2.23
C ALA A 45 1.91 8.10 3.39
N GLN A 46 1.10 7.63 4.33
CA GLN A 46 0.76 8.34 5.57
C GLN A 46 0.73 7.40 6.77
N ALA A 47 0.87 8.00 7.94
CA ALA A 47 0.79 7.28 9.21
C ALA A 47 -0.27 7.90 10.13
N PHE A 48 -0.95 7.03 10.86
CA PHE A 48 -1.93 7.37 11.89
C PHE A 48 -1.68 6.54 13.13
N SER A 49 -1.99 7.11 14.29
CA SER A 49 -2.13 6.34 15.52
C SER A 49 -3.62 6.09 15.80
N PHE A 50 -3.90 5.04 16.56
CA PHE A 50 -5.25 4.75 17.05
C PHE A 50 -5.22 4.44 18.55
N ASP A 51 -6.36 4.64 19.24
CA ASP A 51 -6.43 4.70 20.70
C ASP A 51 -6.66 3.35 21.38
N GLN A 52 -7.19 2.35 20.67
CA GLN A 52 -7.59 1.05 21.25
C GLN A 52 -6.67 -0.08 20.81
N GLN A 53 -6.69 -1.18 21.56
CA GLN A 53 -5.99 -2.40 21.15
C GLN A 53 -6.75 -3.06 19.99
N PHE A 54 -6.06 -3.28 18.88
CA PHE A 54 -6.60 -4.02 17.74
C PHE A 54 -6.76 -5.50 18.08
N LYS A 55 -7.92 -6.06 17.72
CA LYS A 55 -8.18 -7.50 17.81
C LYS A 55 -8.52 -8.04 16.41
N PRO A 56 -7.97 -9.20 16.00
CA PRO A 56 -8.12 -9.71 14.63
C PRO A 56 -9.58 -9.85 14.15
N TYR A 57 -10.52 -10.13 15.06
CA TYR A 57 -11.94 -10.24 14.72
C TYR A 57 -12.62 -8.88 14.44
N GLN A 58 -11.98 -7.76 14.80
CA GLN A 58 -12.46 -6.40 14.55
C GLN A 58 -11.89 -5.80 13.25
N LYS A 59 -11.20 -6.59 12.44
CA LYS A 59 -10.50 -6.09 11.24
C LYS A 59 -11.42 -5.33 10.28
N ASP A 60 -12.63 -5.81 10.08
CA ASP A 60 -13.60 -5.23 9.13
C ASP A 60 -14.07 -3.86 9.61
N GLU A 61 -14.49 -3.77 10.88
CA GLU A 61 -14.86 -2.50 11.51
C GLU A 61 -13.69 -1.51 11.55
N PHE A 62 -12.48 -1.99 11.90
CA PHE A 62 -11.28 -1.17 11.95
C PHE A 62 -11.00 -0.50 10.59
N VAL A 63 -11.01 -1.28 9.51
CA VAL A 63 -10.74 -0.76 8.17
C VAL A 63 -11.85 0.19 7.71
N MET A 64 -13.12 -0.12 8.02
CA MET A 64 -14.24 0.78 7.73
C MET A 64 -14.06 2.13 8.42
N VAL A 65 -13.66 2.16 9.69
CA VAL A 65 -13.42 3.40 10.43
C VAL A 65 -12.22 4.16 9.88
N VAL A 66 -11.12 3.47 9.52
CA VAL A 66 -9.96 4.10 8.86
C VAL A 66 -10.38 4.77 7.56
N LEU A 67 -11.15 4.10 6.70
CA LEU A 67 -11.59 4.64 5.42
C LEU A 67 -12.64 5.74 5.56
N SER A 68 -13.52 5.63 6.55
CA SER A 68 -14.57 6.62 6.81
C SER A 68 -14.06 7.84 7.55
N SER A 69 -12.86 7.80 8.15
CA SER A 69 -12.29 8.96 8.79
C SER A 69 -12.16 10.10 7.78
N LEU A 70 -12.75 11.26 8.10
CA LEU A 70 -12.74 12.43 7.21
C LEU A 70 -11.31 12.90 6.91
N TYR A 71 -10.38 12.63 7.81
CA TYR A 71 -8.99 12.98 7.63
C TYR A 71 -8.32 12.12 6.56
N LEU A 72 -8.52 10.82 6.59
CA LEU A 72 -8.06 9.92 5.54
C LEU A 72 -8.74 10.25 4.20
N LYS A 73 -10.05 10.50 4.21
CA LYS A 73 -10.77 10.96 3.02
C LYS A 73 -10.19 12.26 2.47
N HIS A 74 -10.01 13.26 3.32
CA HIS A 74 -9.49 14.56 2.88
C HIS A 74 -8.07 14.44 2.32
N PHE A 75 -7.21 13.65 2.94
CA PHE A 75 -5.84 13.44 2.46
C PHE A 75 -5.78 12.57 1.20
N LEU A 76 -6.49 11.47 1.17
CA LEU A 76 -6.52 10.58 0.00
C LEU A 76 -7.18 11.26 -1.21
N PHE A 77 -8.02 12.29 -0.98
CA PHE A 77 -8.73 13.03 -2.02
C PHE A 77 -8.22 14.46 -2.23
N SER A 78 -7.41 15.05 -1.33
CA SER A 78 -6.94 16.44 -1.47
C SER A 78 -5.89 16.64 -2.57
N HIS A 79 -5.24 15.58 -3.01
CA HIS A 79 -4.35 15.61 -4.18
C HIS A 79 -5.08 15.30 -5.49
N PHE A 80 -6.40 15.14 -5.44
CA PHE A 80 -7.23 14.84 -6.59
C PHE A 80 -8.41 15.79 -6.58
N GLU A 81 -8.71 16.41 -7.72
CA GLU A 81 -9.91 17.23 -7.88
C GLU A 81 -11.12 16.58 -7.22
N ILE A 82 -11.63 17.26 -6.22
CA ILE A 82 -12.80 16.83 -5.48
C ILE A 82 -14.00 17.00 -6.38
N ILE A 83 -14.46 15.91 -6.95
CA ILE A 83 -15.88 15.85 -7.31
C ILE A 83 -16.59 15.69 -5.98
N PRO A 84 -17.40 16.66 -5.53
CA PRO A 84 -18.09 16.58 -4.25
C PRO A 84 -19.07 15.41 -4.30
N VAL A 85 -18.67 14.29 -3.73
CA VAL A 85 -19.58 13.19 -3.41
C VAL A 85 -20.10 13.48 -2.02
N GLY A 86 -21.42 13.55 -1.90
CA GLY A 86 -22.15 13.92 -0.70
C GLY A 86 -21.61 13.27 0.58
N ASN A 87 -21.80 13.95 1.68
CA ASN A 87 -21.24 13.80 3.02
C ASN A 87 -21.48 12.47 3.75
N ARG A 88 -21.57 11.31 3.08
CA ARG A 88 -21.67 9.99 3.73
C ARG A 88 -21.01 8.93 2.87
N CYS A 89 -20.16 8.06 3.49
CA CYS A 89 -20.18 6.68 3.05
C CYS A 89 -21.60 6.21 3.37
N ASP A 90 -22.39 5.97 2.34
CA ASP A 90 -23.73 5.43 2.51
C ASP A 90 -23.61 4.08 3.24
N GLU A 91 -24.65 3.71 3.99
CA GLU A 91 -24.74 2.45 4.74
C GLU A 91 -24.49 1.20 3.88
N ASN A 92 -24.41 1.36 2.56
CA ASN A 92 -24.16 0.33 1.55
C ASN A 92 -22.71 0.26 1.03
N CYS A 93 -21.72 0.90 1.70
CA CYS A 93 -20.33 0.80 1.29
C CYS A 93 -19.75 -0.56 1.69
N THR A 94 -19.40 -1.39 0.71
CA THR A 94 -18.75 -2.67 0.93
C THR A 94 -17.24 -2.53 0.79
N VAL A 95 -16.50 -2.96 1.81
CA VAL A 95 -15.03 -2.95 1.81
C VAL A 95 -14.52 -4.36 1.61
N TYR A 96 -13.69 -4.55 0.59
CA TYR A 96 -12.99 -5.81 0.37
C TYR A 96 -11.58 -5.70 0.92
N MET A 97 -11.20 -6.69 1.73
CA MET A 97 -9.88 -6.81 2.32
C MET A 97 -9.23 -8.11 1.93
N LEU A 98 -8.00 -8.02 1.45
CA LEU A 98 -7.13 -9.17 1.28
C LEU A 98 -6.04 -9.12 2.34
N HIS A 99 -5.99 -10.13 3.20
CA HIS A 99 -4.90 -10.31 4.14
C HIS A 99 -3.68 -10.86 3.40
N LEU A 100 -2.58 -10.12 3.40
CA LEU A 100 -1.34 -10.50 2.73
C LEU A 100 -0.37 -11.14 3.74
N LYS A 101 0.23 -12.25 3.35
CA LYS A 101 1.26 -12.94 4.14
C LYS A 101 2.64 -12.30 3.91
N TYR A 102 3.57 -12.63 4.78
CA TYR A 102 4.94 -12.14 4.74
C TYR A 102 5.91 -13.27 4.42
N GLY A 103 6.87 -13.02 3.53
CA GLY A 103 7.95 -13.94 3.24
C GLY A 103 9.27 -13.22 2.97
N TRP A 104 10.33 -13.78 3.55
CA TRP A 104 11.70 -13.26 3.42
C TRP A 104 12.48 -13.88 2.27
N PHE A 105 11.97 -14.92 1.63
CA PHE A 105 12.69 -15.76 0.67
C PHE A 105 12.88 -15.16 -0.72
N PHE A 106 12.21 -14.07 -1.02
CA PHE A 106 12.07 -13.54 -2.36
C PHE A 106 13.34 -12.94 -2.97
N PHE A 107 14.26 -12.44 -2.15
CA PHE A 107 15.37 -11.61 -2.63
C PHE A 107 16.58 -12.36 -3.20
N VAL A 108 16.67 -13.67 -3.03
CA VAL A 108 17.91 -14.43 -3.29
C VAL A 108 18.02 -14.97 -4.72
N TYR A 109 16.91 -15.16 -5.41
CA TYR A 109 16.91 -15.92 -6.69
C TYR A 109 16.90 -15.07 -7.98
N PHE A 110 16.86 -13.75 -7.91
CA PHE A 110 16.50 -12.93 -9.06
C PHE A 110 17.64 -12.20 -9.79
N THR A 111 18.89 -12.56 -9.63
CA THR A 111 20.01 -11.79 -10.18
C THR A 111 20.35 -12.01 -11.67
N SER A 112 19.60 -12.84 -12.40
CA SER A 112 20.04 -13.26 -13.75
C SER A 112 19.00 -13.27 -14.87
N PHE A 113 17.81 -12.66 -14.69
CA PHE A 113 16.76 -12.72 -15.71
C PHE A 113 16.57 -11.40 -16.49
N ILE A 114 16.47 -11.51 -17.82
CA ILE A 114 16.31 -10.42 -18.80
C ILE A 114 14.86 -9.87 -18.73
N ILE A 115 14.69 -8.57 -18.86
CA ILE A 115 13.47 -7.77 -18.63
C ILE A 115 12.25 -8.20 -19.43
N SER A 116 12.41 -8.71 -20.67
CA SER A 116 11.29 -9.24 -21.44
C SER A 116 10.60 -10.41 -20.74
N LEU A 117 11.36 -11.24 -20.04
CA LEU A 117 10.86 -12.34 -19.22
C LEU A 117 10.11 -11.85 -17.97
N PHE A 118 10.36 -10.61 -17.55
CA PHE A 118 9.80 -10.04 -16.33
C PHE A 118 8.29 -9.83 -16.40
N HIS A 119 7.80 -9.29 -17.51
CA HIS A 119 6.37 -9.15 -17.75
C HIS A 119 5.67 -10.52 -17.82
N GLU A 120 6.32 -11.48 -18.45
CA GLU A 120 5.80 -12.84 -18.54
C GLU A 120 5.68 -13.48 -17.16
N VAL A 121 6.74 -13.44 -16.35
CA VAL A 121 6.76 -14.02 -15.00
C VAL A 121 5.79 -13.31 -14.04
N LEU A 122 5.65 -12.00 -14.15
CA LEU A 122 4.84 -11.22 -13.20
C LEU A 122 3.36 -11.12 -13.59
N LEU A 123 3.04 -11.11 -14.88
CA LEU A 123 1.74 -10.68 -15.38
C LEU A 123 1.01 -11.70 -16.24
N LEU A 124 1.75 -12.48 -17.06
CA LEU A 124 1.12 -13.37 -18.02
C LEU A 124 0.83 -14.74 -17.39
N GLU A 125 -0.42 -14.96 -17.01
CA GLU A 125 -0.87 -16.22 -16.40
C GLU A 125 -0.69 -17.42 -17.35
N ASP A 126 -0.68 -17.19 -18.66
CA ASP A 126 -0.48 -18.21 -19.70
C ASP A 126 1.01 -18.46 -20.03
N SER A 127 1.94 -17.77 -19.34
CA SER A 127 3.38 -17.95 -19.58
C SER A 127 3.90 -19.19 -18.89
N ASP A 128 4.76 -19.97 -19.59
CA ASP A 128 5.51 -21.11 -19.02
C ASP A 128 6.35 -20.73 -17.78
N HIS A 129 6.59 -19.44 -17.59
CA HIS A 129 7.38 -18.89 -16.49
C HIS A 129 6.53 -18.34 -15.33
N TYR A 130 5.19 -18.33 -15.46
CA TYR A 130 4.31 -17.79 -14.43
C TYR A 130 4.43 -18.54 -13.10
N ASP A 131 4.57 -19.87 -13.17
CA ASP A 131 4.63 -20.74 -11.99
C ASP A 131 5.96 -20.73 -11.22
N ILE A 132 6.95 -19.91 -11.67
CA ILE A 132 8.19 -19.67 -10.90
C ILE A 132 7.88 -19.16 -9.50
N PHE A 133 6.79 -18.38 -9.34
CA PHE A 133 6.29 -17.97 -8.05
C PHE A 133 4.99 -18.67 -7.71
N SER A 134 4.96 -19.30 -6.55
CA SER A 134 3.74 -19.92 -6.05
C SER A 134 2.63 -18.86 -5.84
N GLU A 135 1.37 -19.32 -5.84
CA GLU A 135 0.23 -18.45 -5.53
C GLU A 135 0.36 -17.78 -4.15
N SER A 136 1.00 -18.46 -3.18
CA SER A 136 1.27 -17.88 -1.86
C SER A 136 2.30 -16.76 -1.92
N ASP A 137 3.37 -16.91 -2.71
CA ASP A 137 4.39 -15.87 -2.87
C ASP A 137 3.80 -14.63 -3.54
N ARG A 138 2.95 -14.82 -4.55
CA ARG A 138 2.26 -13.73 -5.26
C ARG A 138 1.32 -12.93 -4.37
N LYS A 139 0.83 -13.53 -3.27
CA LYS A 139 -0.01 -12.88 -2.26
C LYS A 139 0.79 -12.17 -1.16
N GLU A 140 2.13 -12.25 -1.18
CA GLU A 140 2.95 -11.54 -0.22
C GLU A 140 3.02 -10.04 -0.53
N PHE A 141 2.99 -9.22 0.51
CA PHE A 141 3.04 -7.76 0.35
C PHE A 141 4.32 -7.31 -0.36
N LEU A 142 5.45 -7.93 -0.04
CA LEU A 142 6.73 -7.62 -0.68
C LEU A 142 6.67 -7.87 -2.20
N PHE A 143 6.08 -9.00 -2.62
CA PHE A 143 5.87 -9.30 -4.04
C PHE A 143 4.91 -8.31 -4.69
N CYS A 144 3.79 -8.02 -4.04
CA CYS A 144 2.81 -7.06 -4.56
C CYS A 144 3.45 -5.68 -4.78
N LEU A 145 4.24 -5.21 -3.81
CA LEU A 145 4.95 -3.93 -3.89
C LEU A 145 5.94 -3.91 -5.06
N PHE A 146 6.76 -4.95 -5.16
CA PHE A 146 7.72 -5.13 -6.25
C PHE A 146 7.02 -5.14 -7.62
N LYS A 147 5.98 -5.96 -7.77
CA LYS A 147 5.16 -6.05 -8.99
C LYS A 147 4.62 -4.67 -9.39
N HIS A 148 4.07 -3.91 -8.44
CA HIS A 148 3.55 -2.56 -8.73
C HIS A 148 4.63 -1.61 -9.23
N LEU A 149 5.83 -1.65 -8.66
CA LEU A 149 6.95 -0.82 -9.12
C LEU A 149 7.44 -1.21 -10.51
N CYS A 150 7.49 -2.52 -10.81
CA CYS A 150 7.89 -3.03 -12.12
C CYS A 150 6.90 -2.64 -13.23
N ILE A 151 5.59 -2.66 -12.94
CA ILE A 151 4.57 -2.28 -13.92
C ILE A 151 4.54 -0.76 -14.08
N GLY A 152 4.72 -0.01 -12.98
CA GLY A 152 4.74 1.44 -12.97
C GLY A 152 3.38 2.09 -13.30
N GLY A 153 3.43 3.36 -13.67
CA GLY A 153 2.26 4.17 -14.06
C GLY A 153 2.01 4.19 -15.57
N THR A 154 1.29 5.23 -16.02
CA THR A 154 0.76 5.33 -17.38
C THR A 154 1.83 5.40 -18.48
N LEU A 155 2.94 6.09 -18.21
CA LEU A 155 4.04 6.31 -19.16
C LEU A 155 5.35 5.73 -18.59
N CYS A 156 5.27 4.53 -18.03
CA CYS A 156 6.41 3.88 -17.39
C CYS A 156 7.56 3.67 -18.39
N GLN A 157 8.73 4.18 -18.04
CA GLN A 157 9.98 3.85 -18.72
C GLN A 157 10.67 2.77 -17.90
N PHE A 158 10.74 1.57 -18.46
CA PHE A 158 11.28 0.42 -17.76
C PHE A 158 12.80 0.52 -17.58
N GLU A 159 13.31 -0.13 -16.53
CA GLU A 159 14.75 -0.30 -16.33
C GLU A 159 15.26 -1.52 -17.07
N ASP A 160 16.51 -1.47 -17.55
CA ASP A 160 17.15 -2.59 -18.20
C ASP A 160 17.69 -3.65 -17.23
N VAL A 161 17.68 -3.33 -15.93
CA VAL A 161 18.18 -4.20 -14.86
C VAL A 161 17.25 -4.15 -13.65
N LEU A 162 17.28 -5.22 -12.84
CA LEU A 162 16.42 -5.33 -11.66
C LEU A 162 16.82 -4.48 -10.49
N GLY A 163 18.08 -4.13 -10.37
CA GLY A 163 18.64 -3.43 -9.22
C GLY A 163 17.77 -2.26 -8.73
N PRO A 164 17.40 -1.29 -9.58
CA PRO A 164 16.59 -0.14 -9.19
C PRO A 164 15.23 -0.52 -8.58
N TYR A 165 14.56 -1.52 -9.15
CA TYR A 165 13.27 -1.99 -8.61
C TYR A 165 13.43 -2.64 -7.24
N LEU A 166 14.43 -3.52 -7.08
CA LEU A 166 14.71 -4.21 -5.83
C LEU A 166 15.10 -3.24 -4.70
N GLU A 167 15.96 -2.28 -5.00
CA GLU A 167 16.38 -1.25 -4.04
C GLU A 167 15.22 -0.39 -3.59
N THR A 168 14.39 0.07 -4.53
CA THR A 168 13.22 0.90 -4.24
C THR A 168 12.17 0.10 -3.45
N THR A 169 11.92 -1.16 -3.83
CA THR A 169 11.03 -2.05 -3.08
C THR A 169 11.50 -2.24 -1.65
N LYS A 170 12.80 -2.51 -1.47
CA LYS A 170 13.41 -2.68 -0.14
C LYS A 170 13.30 -1.42 0.72
N ALA A 171 13.52 -0.25 0.13
CA ALA A 171 13.42 1.01 0.84
C ALA A 171 11.98 1.30 1.29
N LEU A 172 11.00 1.18 0.38
CA LEU A 172 9.59 1.33 0.70
C LEU A 172 9.11 0.33 1.75
N TYR A 173 9.49 -0.93 1.60
CA TYR A 173 9.13 -1.99 2.55
C TYR A 173 9.65 -1.70 3.96
N LYS A 174 10.91 -1.26 4.09
CA LYS A 174 11.50 -0.88 5.38
C LYS A 174 10.80 0.30 6.06
N ASP A 175 10.35 1.27 5.29
CA ASP A 175 9.68 2.46 5.84
C ASP A 175 8.26 2.16 6.29
N LEU A 176 7.61 1.21 5.62
CA LEU A 176 6.20 0.89 5.82
C LEU A 176 5.97 -0.19 6.87
N VAL A 177 6.82 -1.23 6.89
CA VAL A 177 6.62 -2.43 7.72
C VAL A 177 7.28 -2.25 9.07
N SER A 178 6.57 -2.60 10.13
CA SER A 178 7.10 -2.64 11.49
C SER A 178 7.68 -4.02 11.80
N VAL A 179 8.82 -4.01 12.47
CA VAL A 179 9.50 -5.20 12.92
C VAL A 179 9.82 -5.10 14.41
N GLN A 180 9.87 -6.25 15.06
CA GLN A 180 10.34 -6.41 16.43
C GLN A 180 11.53 -7.34 16.47
N LYS A 181 12.54 -6.96 17.21
CA LYS A 181 13.71 -7.81 17.47
C LYS A 181 13.54 -8.50 18.81
N ASN A 182 13.63 -9.82 18.83
CA ASN A 182 13.66 -10.58 20.08
C ASN A 182 14.96 -10.22 20.85
N PRO A 183 14.88 -9.78 22.12
CA PRO A 183 16.06 -9.36 22.87
C PRO A 183 17.01 -10.53 23.17
N GLU A 184 16.51 -11.77 23.26
CA GLU A 184 17.28 -12.96 23.58
C GLU A 184 17.84 -13.64 22.33
N THR A 185 17.00 -14.02 21.39
CA THR A 185 17.40 -14.76 20.17
C THR A 185 17.97 -13.85 19.08
N LYS A 186 17.79 -12.51 19.20
CA LYS A 186 18.14 -11.51 18.18
C LYS A 186 17.37 -11.67 16.86
N GLU A 187 16.44 -12.59 16.78
CA GLU A 187 15.59 -12.79 15.61
C GLU A 187 14.69 -11.59 15.39
N ILE A 188 14.48 -11.26 14.11
CA ILE A 188 13.59 -10.19 13.68
C ILE A 188 12.28 -10.82 13.24
N SER A 189 11.18 -10.40 13.84
CA SER A 189 9.81 -10.77 13.46
C SER A 189 9.07 -9.55 12.92
N ILE A 190 8.25 -9.77 11.90
CA ILE A 190 7.36 -8.75 11.36
C ILE A 190 6.13 -8.67 12.25
N THR A 191 5.81 -7.47 12.72
CA THR A 191 4.66 -7.22 13.61
C THR A 191 3.47 -6.60 12.87
N SER A 192 3.69 -6.05 11.67
CA SER A 192 2.61 -5.46 10.89
C SER A 192 1.70 -6.52 10.27
N THR A 193 0.41 -6.22 10.23
CA THR A 193 -0.57 -6.94 9.40
C THR A 193 -0.92 -6.06 8.20
N VAL A 194 -0.91 -6.60 6.99
CA VAL A 194 -1.18 -5.83 5.78
C VAL A 194 -2.52 -6.21 5.18
N PHE A 195 -3.29 -5.19 4.84
CA PHE A 195 -4.56 -5.31 4.12
C PHE A 195 -4.47 -4.55 2.81
N ARG A 196 -4.83 -5.19 1.70
CA ARG A 196 -5.17 -4.49 0.47
C ARG A 196 -6.64 -4.08 0.59
N VAL A 197 -6.93 -2.80 0.30
CA VAL A 197 -8.24 -2.23 0.58
C VAL A 197 -8.86 -1.66 -0.70
N SER A 198 -10.12 -1.99 -0.93
CA SER A 198 -10.98 -1.38 -1.95
C SER A 198 -12.37 -1.18 -1.37
N ALA A 199 -13.00 -0.06 -1.66
CA ALA A 199 -14.37 0.21 -1.24
C ALA A 199 -15.29 0.39 -2.45
N TYR A 200 -16.54 -0.04 -2.28
CA TYR A 200 -17.58 0.01 -3.32
C TYR A 200 -18.80 0.68 -2.73
N ASP A 201 -19.46 1.52 -3.53
CA ASP A 201 -20.76 2.13 -3.24
C ASP A 201 -21.83 1.63 -4.24
N GLY A 202 -23.03 2.18 -4.20
CA GLY A 202 -24.11 1.83 -5.12
C GLY A 202 -23.82 2.08 -6.59
N SER A 203 -22.78 2.86 -6.92
CA SER A 203 -22.32 3.12 -8.29
C SER A 203 -21.11 2.27 -8.70
N GLY A 204 -20.58 1.42 -7.82
CA GLY A 204 -19.42 0.55 -8.05
C GLY A 204 -18.21 0.91 -7.22
N LEU A 205 -17.00 0.67 -7.77
CA LEU A 205 -15.74 0.98 -7.07
C LEU A 205 -15.65 2.47 -6.78
N CYS A 206 -15.46 2.85 -5.50
CA CYS A 206 -15.34 4.25 -5.08
C CYS A 206 -13.96 4.57 -4.47
N TYR A 207 -13.20 3.56 -4.00
CA TYR A 207 -11.87 3.75 -3.44
C TYR A 207 -10.97 2.54 -3.78
N PRO A 208 -9.68 2.74 -4.11
CA PRO A 208 -8.90 4.00 -4.13
C PRO A 208 -9.15 4.90 -5.36
N SER A 209 -9.92 4.45 -6.31
CA SER A 209 -10.36 5.23 -7.49
C SER A 209 -11.69 4.72 -7.99
N ARG A 210 -12.47 5.54 -8.68
CA ARG A 210 -13.70 5.10 -9.35
C ARG A 210 -13.45 4.22 -10.58
N THR A 211 -12.25 4.26 -11.13
CA THR A 211 -11.84 3.40 -12.24
C THR A 211 -11.00 2.25 -11.71
N ALA A 212 -11.45 1.03 -11.93
CA ALA A 212 -10.69 -0.16 -11.60
C ALA A 212 -9.47 -0.27 -12.52
N HIS A 213 -8.28 -0.36 -11.92
CA HIS A 213 -7.04 -0.60 -12.63
C HIS A 213 -6.09 -1.41 -11.74
N ALA A 214 -5.34 -2.35 -12.32
CA ALA A 214 -4.43 -3.22 -11.56
C ALA A 214 -3.35 -2.43 -10.80
N GLN A 215 -2.95 -1.27 -11.34
CA GLN A 215 -1.98 -0.35 -10.75
C GLN A 215 -2.59 0.72 -9.85
N THR A 216 -3.90 0.74 -9.67
CA THR A 216 -4.54 1.54 -8.63
C THR A 216 -4.71 0.67 -7.40
N PHE A 217 -4.03 1.01 -6.31
CA PHE A 217 -4.01 0.20 -5.10
C PHE A 217 -3.96 1.03 -3.82
N SER A 218 -4.43 0.45 -2.75
CA SER A 218 -4.26 0.94 -1.39
C SER A 218 -3.94 -0.21 -0.44
N TYR A 219 -2.92 -0.02 0.38
CA TYR A 219 -2.51 -0.93 1.43
C TYR A 219 -2.54 -0.24 2.78
N LEU A 220 -3.14 -0.90 3.77
CA LEU A 220 -3.07 -0.50 5.16
C LEU A 220 -2.16 -1.49 5.90
N LEU A 221 -1.09 -0.96 6.49
CA LEU A 221 -0.13 -1.73 7.29
C LEU A 221 -0.35 -1.40 8.75
N LEU A 222 -0.95 -2.33 9.46
CA LEU A 222 -1.33 -2.20 10.85
C LEU A 222 -0.25 -2.73 11.77
N ASP A 223 0.27 -1.91 12.67
CA ASP A 223 1.10 -2.33 13.80
C ASP A 223 0.27 -2.32 15.08
N PRO A 224 -0.21 -3.48 15.56
CA PRO A 224 -1.04 -3.56 16.75
C PRO A 224 -0.30 -3.18 18.03
N ALA A 225 1.02 -3.47 18.09
CA ALA A 225 1.83 -3.20 19.28
C ALA A 225 2.04 -1.71 19.51
N ARG A 226 2.33 -0.98 18.44
CA ARG A 226 2.51 0.48 18.48
C ARG A 226 1.19 1.25 18.33
N ARG A 227 0.12 0.56 17.97
CA ARG A 227 -1.17 1.17 17.61
C ARG A 227 -1.02 2.21 16.50
N HIS A 228 -0.26 1.84 15.47
CA HIS A 228 -0.07 2.66 14.28
C HIS A 228 -0.63 1.95 13.04
N VAL A 229 -1.11 2.73 12.10
CA VAL A 229 -1.45 2.26 10.76
C VAL A 229 -0.76 3.15 9.73
N HIS A 230 -0.05 2.53 8.80
CA HIS A 230 0.51 3.19 7.64
C HIS A 230 -0.39 2.91 6.44
N ALA A 231 -0.77 3.94 5.72
CA ALA A 231 -1.50 3.83 4.47
C ALA A 231 -0.56 4.12 3.31
N LEU A 232 -0.40 3.17 2.39
CA LEU A 232 0.30 3.35 1.12
C LEU A 232 -0.74 3.27 0.01
N TYR A 233 -0.74 4.22 -0.90
CA TYR A 233 -1.65 4.19 -2.05
C TYR A 233 -1.00 4.71 -3.31
N HIS A 234 -1.50 4.24 -4.45
CA HIS A 234 -1.18 4.72 -5.78
C HIS A 234 -2.45 4.77 -6.63
N ARG A 235 -2.58 5.80 -7.44
CA ARG A 235 -3.67 5.95 -8.40
C ARG A 235 -3.10 6.04 -9.81
N PHE A 236 -3.46 5.07 -10.64
CA PHE A 236 -3.08 5.05 -12.04
C PHE A 236 -3.72 6.21 -12.79
N GLY A 237 -2.95 6.90 -13.62
CA GLY A 237 -3.42 8.07 -14.36
C GLY A 237 -3.66 9.33 -13.51
N GLY A 238 -3.31 9.32 -12.22
CA GLY A 238 -3.53 10.43 -11.29
C GLY A 238 -2.36 11.40 -11.15
N GLY A 239 -1.30 11.25 -11.91
CA GLY A 239 -0.21 12.23 -11.97
C GLY A 239 -0.68 13.49 -12.71
N ALA A 240 -0.40 14.67 -12.16
CA ALA A 240 -0.48 15.90 -12.94
C ALA A 240 0.48 15.79 -14.13
N PRO A 241 0.12 16.36 -15.29
CA PRO A 241 1.01 16.41 -16.44
C PRO A 241 2.30 17.18 -16.13
#